data_f024b006a481f5363a0ffc8b97c2aa99
#
_entry.id   f024b006a481f5363a0ffc8b97c2aa99
#
_cell.length_a   1.000
_cell.length_b   1.000
_cell.length_c   1.000
_cell.angle_alpha   90.00
_cell.angle_beta   90.00
_cell.angle_gamma   90.00
#
_symmetry.space_group_name_H-M   'P 1'
#
loop_
_entity.id
_entity.type
_entity.pdbx_description
1 polymer ?
#
loop_
_entity_poly.entity_id
_entity_poly.type
_entity_poly.pdbx_seq_one_letter_code
_entity_poly.pdbx_strand_id
1 'polypeptide(L)'
;MIQYSITKKTFKIFKKKEKLFFFFIILIQFFTVFLELLSIGSLLPIFKSLTDPSWNEKYLGFISADYRIVTIFTAVIILFLFKNLFIIGLSYISAKFRNKVTLRIIREVYDSYLKKKIRISYKQSFISIIKKYGLF
;
A
#
# COMPACT_ATOMS: atom_id res chain seq x y z
N MET A 1 5.72 1.10 -25.31
CA MET A 1 4.29 1.39 -25.66
C MET A 1 3.28 0.42 -25.05
N ILE A 2 3.55 -0.86 -24.92
CA ILE A 2 2.60 -1.87 -24.37
C ILE A 2 2.30 -1.64 -22.89
N GLN A 3 3.27 -1.29 -22.07
CA GLN A 3 3.08 -1.05 -20.62
C GLN A 3 2.11 0.10 -20.31
N TYR A 4 2.15 1.19 -21.07
CA TYR A 4 1.24 2.34 -20.89
C TYR A 4 -0.23 1.98 -21.15
N SER A 5 -0.47 1.12 -22.15
CA SER A 5 -1.81 0.63 -22.48
C SER A 5 -2.39 -0.27 -21.39
N ILE A 6 -1.56 -1.11 -20.77
CA ILE A 6 -1.96 -2.01 -19.67
C ILE A 6 -2.34 -1.19 -18.43
N THR A 7 -1.51 -0.23 -18.04
CA THR A 7 -1.74 0.63 -16.87
C THR A 7 -3.06 1.41 -17.00
N LYS A 8 -3.34 1.96 -18.19
CA LYS A 8 -4.58 2.70 -18.46
C LYS A 8 -5.82 1.81 -18.42
N LYS A 9 -5.72 0.56 -18.89
CA LYS A 9 -6.80 -0.44 -18.82
C LYS A 9 -7.05 -0.87 -17.38
N THR A 10 -5.99 -1.15 -16.63
CA THR A 10 -6.07 -1.52 -15.20
C THR A 10 -6.72 -0.41 -14.38
N PHE A 11 -6.36 0.86 -14.63
CA PHE A 11 -6.94 1.99 -13.92
C PHE A 11 -8.44 2.20 -14.20
N LYS A 12 -8.93 1.69 -15.35
CA LYS A 12 -10.35 1.74 -15.73
C LYS A 12 -11.21 0.75 -14.93
N ILE A 13 -10.60 -0.31 -14.42
CA ILE A 13 -11.27 -1.36 -13.62
C ILE A 13 -11.59 -0.88 -12.20
N PHE A 14 -10.83 0.11 -11.68
CA PHE A 14 -11.06 0.65 -10.34
C PHE A 14 -12.28 1.57 -10.28
N LYS A 15 -13.13 1.38 -9.27
CA LYS A 15 -14.23 2.31 -8.95
C LYS A 15 -13.67 3.64 -8.44
N LYS A 16 -14.43 4.73 -8.56
CA LYS A 16 -13.99 6.08 -8.13
C LYS A 16 -13.48 6.10 -6.68
N LYS A 17 -14.17 5.44 -5.75
CA LYS A 17 -13.75 5.32 -4.34
C LYS A 17 -12.44 4.55 -4.16
N GLU A 18 -12.22 3.52 -4.97
CA GLU A 18 -10.99 2.71 -4.93
C GLU A 18 -9.79 3.49 -5.46
N LYS A 19 -9.99 4.33 -6.49
CA LYS A 19 -8.95 5.23 -7.01
C LYS A 19 -8.51 6.25 -5.98
N LEU A 20 -9.46 6.85 -5.26
CA LEU A 20 -9.16 7.81 -4.20
C LEU A 20 -8.36 7.13 -3.07
N PHE A 21 -8.80 5.93 -2.65
CA PHE A 21 -8.12 5.18 -1.61
C PHE A 21 -6.73 4.71 -2.05
N PHE A 22 -6.58 4.30 -3.30
CA PHE A 22 -5.28 3.94 -3.89
C PHE A 22 -4.31 5.14 -3.89
N PHE A 23 -4.81 6.33 -4.29
CA PHE A 23 -4.01 7.56 -4.23
C PHE A 23 -3.60 7.91 -2.81
N PHE A 24 -4.50 7.75 -1.84
CA PHE A 24 -4.21 7.96 -0.42
C PHE A 24 -3.12 7.00 0.10
N ILE A 25 -3.17 5.72 -0.29
CA ILE A 25 -2.11 4.75 0.05
C ILE A 25 -0.75 5.20 -0.51
N ILE A 26 -0.71 5.67 -1.77
CA ILE A 26 0.54 6.16 -2.38
C ILE A 26 1.09 7.35 -1.61
N LEU A 27 0.23 8.28 -1.21
CA LEU A 27 0.64 9.47 -0.44
C LEU A 27 1.22 9.07 0.92
N ILE A 28 0.58 8.14 1.63
CA ILE A 28 1.10 7.63 2.91
C ILE A 28 2.40 6.85 2.69
N GLN A 29 2.52 6.09 1.60
CA GLN A 29 3.77 5.39 1.25
C GLN A 29 4.92 6.39 1.04
N PHE A 30 4.66 7.50 0.40
CA PHE A 30 5.65 8.58 0.26
C PHE A 30 6.09 9.13 1.62
N PHE A 31 5.13 9.31 2.54
CA PHE A 31 5.44 9.71 3.91
C PHE A 31 6.29 8.67 4.67
N THR A 32 6.08 7.38 4.39
CA THR A 32 6.90 6.31 4.96
C THR A 32 8.37 6.42 4.56
N VAL A 33 8.65 6.74 3.28
CA VAL A 33 10.01 6.97 2.79
C VAL A 33 10.67 8.14 3.54
N PHE A 34 9.91 9.20 3.80
CA PHE A 34 10.40 10.34 4.59
C PHE A 34 10.75 9.93 6.03
N LEU A 35 9.93 9.11 6.67
CA LEU A 35 10.23 8.55 8.01
C LEU A 35 11.48 7.65 8.00
N GLU A 36 11.73 6.92 6.92
CA GLU A 36 12.95 6.12 6.75
C GLU A 36 14.19 7.01 6.69
N LEU A 37 14.15 8.08 5.92
CA LEU A 37 15.24 9.06 5.85
C LEU A 37 15.50 9.73 7.20
N LEU A 38 14.45 10.11 7.92
CA LEU A 38 14.57 10.65 9.28
C LEU A 38 15.21 9.64 10.25
N SER A 39 14.86 8.36 10.13
CA SER A 39 15.46 7.32 10.96
C SER A 39 16.96 7.18 10.73
N ILE A 40 17.40 7.19 9.47
CA ILE A 40 18.81 7.16 9.12
C ILE A 40 19.51 8.46 9.60
N GLY A 41 18.87 9.60 9.36
CA GLY A 41 19.36 10.90 9.79
C GLY A 41 19.52 11.03 11.32
N SER A 42 18.69 10.32 12.09
CA SER A 42 18.75 10.33 13.55
C SER A 42 20.01 9.64 14.13
N LEU A 43 20.78 8.92 13.31
CA LEU A 43 22.07 8.39 13.71
C LEU A 43 23.15 9.50 13.82
N LEU A 44 23.01 10.58 13.04
CA LEU A 44 23.95 11.71 13.07
C LEU A 44 24.06 12.39 14.45
N PRO A 45 22.95 12.70 15.17
CA PRO A 45 23.01 13.19 16.53
C PRO A 45 23.74 12.25 17.50
N ILE A 46 23.57 10.92 17.32
CA ILE A 46 24.28 9.94 18.15
C ILE A 46 25.80 10.07 17.94
N PHE A 47 26.25 10.03 16.67
CA PHE A 47 27.67 10.14 16.36
C PHE A 47 28.26 11.47 16.83
N LYS A 48 27.55 12.58 16.61
CA LYS A 48 27.99 13.88 17.08
C LYS A 48 28.06 13.98 18.60
N SER A 49 27.07 13.40 19.29
CA SER A 49 27.07 13.39 20.76
C SER A 49 28.26 12.62 21.35
N LEU A 50 28.74 11.58 20.66
CA LEU A 50 29.88 10.78 21.10
C LEU A 50 31.23 11.43 20.75
N THR A 51 31.32 12.21 19.65
CA THR A 51 32.57 12.73 19.14
C THR A 51 32.83 14.20 19.55
N ASP A 52 31.76 14.95 19.83
CA ASP A 52 31.85 16.38 20.08
C ASP A 52 31.06 16.81 21.33
N PRO A 53 31.73 16.96 22.49
CA PRO A 53 31.07 17.39 23.72
C PRO A 53 30.41 18.79 23.60
N SER A 54 30.96 19.68 22.77
CA SER A 54 30.40 21.03 22.59
C SER A 54 29.05 21.04 21.92
N TRP A 55 28.80 20.05 21.06
CA TRP A 55 27.50 19.82 20.42
C TRP A 55 26.43 19.48 21.48
N ASN A 56 26.79 18.63 22.47
CA ASN A 56 25.89 18.27 23.55
C ASN A 56 25.48 19.47 24.40
N GLU A 57 26.42 20.37 24.70
CA GLU A 57 26.12 21.59 25.47
C GLU A 57 25.21 22.52 24.69
N LYS A 58 25.45 22.69 23.39
CA LYS A 58 24.67 23.59 22.55
C LYS A 58 23.20 23.15 22.37
N TYR A 59 22.94 21.86 22.18
CA TYR A 59 21.61 21.35 21.84
C TYR A 59 20.89 20.68 23.01
N LEU A 60 21.64 20.19 24.01
CA LEU A 60 21.12 19.45 25.15
C LEU A 60 21.54 20.09 26.49
N GLY A 61 21.89 21.38 26.47
CA GLY A 61 22.31 22.10 27.66
C GLY A 61 21.26 22.18 28.78
N PHE A 62 19.97 21.96 28.42
CA PHE A 62 18.88 21.88 29.38
C PHE A 62 18.79 20.52 30.11
N ILE A 63 19.59 19.53 29.69
CA ILE A 63 19.67 18.18 30.29
C ILE A 63 21.00 18.05 31.02
N SER A 64 20.99 17.46 32.25
CA SER A 64 22.19 17.17 33.00
C SER A 64 23.17 16.32 32.20
N ALA A 65 24.46 16.60 32.29
CA ALA A 65 25.51 15.99 31.47
C ALA A 65 25.44 14.45 31.46
N ASP A 66 25.17 13.85 32.62
CA ASP A 66 25.09 12.40 32.79
C ASP A 66 23.96 11.71 31.99
N TYR A 67 22.87 12.44 31.70
CA TYR A 67 21.70 11.89 31.03
C TYR A 67 21.60 12.24 29.54
N ARG A 68 22.47 13.11 29.01
CA ARG A 68 22.40 13.61 27.61
C ARG A 68 22.47 12.46 26.61
N ILE A 69 23.45 11.57 26.75
CA ILE A 69 23.64 10.43 25.85
C ILE A 69 22.47 9.48 25.95
N VAL A 70 22.03 9.14 27.15
CA VAL A 70 20.87 8.26 27.36
C VAL A 70 19.62 8.82 26.74
N THR A 71 19.40 10.13 26.85
CA THR A 71 18.23 10.81 26.25
C THR A 71 18.22 10.71 24.73
N ILE A 72 19.38 10.93 24.07
CA ILE A 72 19.49 10.79 22.61
C ILE A 72 19.17 9.35 22.20
N PHE A 73 19.79 8.35 22.83
CA PHE A 73 19.52 6.96 22.51
C PHE A 73 18.04 6.60 22.71
N THR A 74 17.45 7.02 23.82
CA THR A 74 16.02 6.79 24.11
C THR A 74 15.14 7.43 23.05
N ALA A 75 15.41 8.67 22.66
CA ALA A 75 14.65 9.38 21.62
C ALA A 75 14.73 8.65 20.27
N VAL A 76 15.90 8.17 19.87
CA VAL A 76 16.09 7.42 18.64
C VAL A 76 15.37 6.07 18.71
N ILE A 77 15.43 5.35 19.82
CA ILE A 77 14.69 4.09 19.99
C ILE A 77 13.18 4.32 19.86
N ILE A 78 12.64 5.35 20.51
CA ILE A 78 11.22 5.72 20.42
C ILE A 78 10.83 6.01 18.95
N LEU A 79 11.65 6.77 18.24
CA LEU A 79 11.44 7.10 16.85
C LEU A 79 11.43 5.84 15.96
N PHE A 80 12.34 4.90 16.18
CA PHE A 80 12.37 3.62 15.48
C PHE A 80 11.15 2.76 15.76
N LEU A 81 10.71 2.68 17.02
CA LEU A 81 9.51 1.95 17.40
C LEU A 81 8.26 2.56 16.73
N PHE A 82 8.12 3.88 16.80
CA PHE A 82 7.00 4.58 16.18
C PHE A 82 6.95 4.34 14.67
N LYS A 83 8.09 4.48 13.99
CA LYS A 83 8.22 4.21 12.55
C LYS A 83 7.78 2.77 12.22
N ASN A 84 8.28 1.79 12.94
CA ASN A 84 7.98 0.38 12.67
C ASN A 84 6.49 0.06 12.88
N LEU A 85 5.86 0.59 13.94
CA LEU A 85 4.42 0.47 14.16
C LEU A 85 3.63 1.10 13.01
N PHE A 86 4.07 2.26 12.53
CA PHE A 86 3.43 2.94 11.39
C PHE A 86 3.51 2.11 10.11
N ILE A 87 4.67 1.53 9.80
CA ILE A 87 4.88 0.67 8.62
C ILE A 87 4.02 -0.60 8.71
N ILE A 88 3.93 -1.23 9.88
CA ILE A 88 3.08 -2.41 10.09
C ILE A 88 1.61 -2.06 9.85
N GLY A 89 1.12 -0.96 10.45
CA GLY A 89 -0.24 -0.48 10.25
C GLY A 89 -0.56 -0.20 8.78
N LEU A 90 0.34 0.48 8.08
CA LEU A 90 0.19 0.77 6.66
C LEU A 90 0.18 -0.51 5.81
N SER A 91 1.05 -1.46 6.11
CA SER A 91 1.11 -2.77 5.42
C SER A 91 -0.19 -3.53 5.59
N TYR A 92 -0.77 -3.53 6.80
CA TYR A 92 -2.06 -4.16 7.07
C TYR A 92 -3.20 -3.52 6.27
N ILE A 93 -3.29 -2.18 6.26
CA ILE A 93 -4.31 -1.43 5.51
C ILE A 93 -4.18 -1.71 4.01
N SER A 94 -2.96 -1.68 3.49
CA SER A 94 -2.66 -1.94 2.07
C SER A 94 -3.00 -3.37 1.66
N ALA A 95 -2.70 -4.36 2.51
CA ALA A 95 -3.04 -5.76 2.28
C ALA A 95 -4.57 -5.97 2.26
N LYS A 96 -5.28 -5.39 3.23
CA LYS A 96 -6.75 -5.45 3.30
C LYS A 96 -7.41 -4.83 2.07
N PHE A 97 -6.91 -3.68 1.61
CA PHE A 97 -7.40 -3.03 0.40
C PHE A 97 -7.15 -3.90 -0.84
N ARG A 98 -5.92 -4.39 -1.02
CA ARG A 98 -5.55 -5.26 -2.14
C ARG A 98 -6.45 -6.51 -2.20
N ASN A 99 -6.64 -7.20 -1.08
CA ASN A 99 -7.49 -8.37 -1.01
C ASN A 99 -8.94 -8.06 -1.39
N LYS A 100 -9.49 -6.94 -0.88
CA LYS A 100 -10.85 -6.51 -1.22
C LYS A 100 -11.03 -6.25 -2.72
N VAL A 101 -10.09 -5.56 -3.34
CA VAL A 101 -10.12 -5.26 -4.78
C VAL A 101 -9.95 -6.54 -5.60
N THR A 102 -9.00 -7.40 -5.23
CA THR A 102 -8.75 -8.68 -5.91
C THR A 102 -9.98 -9.58 -5.89
N LEU A 103 -10.60 -9.77 -4.72
CA LEU A 103 -11.81 -10.59 -4.58
C LEU A 103 -12.97 -10.03 -5.41
N ARG A 104 -13.14 -8.71 -5.47
CA ARG A 104 -14.15 -8.09 -6.32
C ARG A 104 -13.90 -8.37 -7.81
N ILE A 105 -12.67 -8.19 -8.27
CA ILE A 105 -12.31 -8.44 -9.67
C ILE A 105 -12.53 -9.90 -10.03
N ILE A 106 -12.09 -10.83 -9.19
CA ILE A 106 -12.29 -12.27 -9.39
C ILE A 106 -13.80 -12.57 -9.53
N ARG A 107 -14.63 -12.02 -8.65
CA ARG A 107 -16.09 -12.21 -8.69
C ARG A 107 -16.69 -11.66 -9.99
N GLU A 108 -16.33 -10.45 -10.39
CA GLU A 108 -16.81 -9.82 -11.64
C GLU A 108 -16.42 -10.63 -12.89
N VAL A 109 -15.19 -11.16 -12.91
CA VAL A 109 -14.71 -12.03 -14.00
C VAL A 109 -15.49 -13.35 -14.01
N TYR A 110 -15.67 -13.96 -12.85
CA TYR A 110 -16.40 -15.23 -12.71
C TYR A 110 -17.86 -15.09 -13.14
N ASP A 111 -18.55 -14.04 -12.68
CA ASP A 111 -19.94 -13.75 -13.06
C ASP A 111 -20.06 -13.49 -14.56
N SER A 112 -19.11 -12.80 -15.16
CA SER A 112 -19.07 -12.53 -16.60
C SER A 112 -18.88 -13.82 -17.39
N TYR A 113 -18.02 -14.73 -16.90
CA TYR A 113 -17.77 -16.02 -17.51
C TYR A 113 -19.02 -16.91 -17.45
N LEU A 114 -19.68 -17.02 -16.29
CA LEU A 114 -20.91 -17.79 -16.12
C LEU A 114 -22.03 -17.28 -17.04
N LYS A 115 -22.26 -15.97 -17.07
CA LYS A 115 -23.26 -15.35 -17.95
C LYS A 115 -22.99 -15.67 -19.42
N LYS A 116 -21.73 -15.65 -19.86
CA LYS A 116 -21.36 -16.00 -21.22
C LYS A 116 -21.62 -17.48 -21.52
N LYS A 117 -21.23 -18.37 -20.61
CA LYS A 117 -21.44 -19.83 -20.75
C LYS A 117 -22.91 -20.17 -20.82
N ILE A 118 -23.74 -19.62 -19.94
CA ILE A 118 -25.19 -19.80 -19.95
C ILE A 118 -25.80 -19.33 -21.26
N ARG A 119 -25.45 -18.13 -21.73
CA ARG A 119 -25.95 -17.58 -22.99
C ARG A 119 -25.61 -18.47 -24.18
N ILE A 120 -24.40 -19.01 -24.24
CA ILE A 120 -23.99 -19.92 -25.32
C ILE A 120 -24.78 -21.21 -25.25
N SER A 121 -24.95 -21.80 -24.06
CA SER A 121 -25.71 -23.03 -23.84
C SER A 121 -27.18 -22.88 -24.25
N TYR A 122 -27.84 -21.78 -23.88
CA TYR A 122 -29.20 -21.48 -24.31
C TYR A 122 -29.32 -21.36 -25.83
N LYS A 123 -28.34 -20.63 -26.46
CA LYS A 123 -28.35 -20.48 -27.92
C LYS A 123 -28.18 -21.78 -28.66
N GLN A 124 -27.32 -22.68 -28.17
CA GLN A 124 -27.12 -24.02 -28.74
C GLN A 124 -28.36 -24.91 -28.56
N SER A 125 -28.96 -24.87 -27.36
CA SER A 125 -30.21 -25.62 -27.09
C SER A 125 -31.33 -25.13 -27.97
N PHE A 126 -31.52 -23.83 -28.15
CA PHE A 126 -32.54 -23.26 -29.02
C PHE A 126 -32.33 -23.62 -30.48
N ILE A 127 -31.10 -23.57 -30.98
CA ILE A 127 -30.77 -23.99 -32.37
C ILE A 127 -31.05 -25.50 -32.56
N SER A 128 -30.73 -26.35 -31.58
CA SER A 128 -30.99 -27.78 -31.67
C SER A 128 -32.49 -28.12 -31.71
N ILE A 129 -33.31 -27.36 -30.98
CA ILE A 129 -34.76 -27.49 -30.98
C ILE A 129 -35.34 -27.08 -32.35
N ILE A 130 -34.95 -25.94 -32.90
CA ILE A 130 -35.40 -25.46 -34.21
C ILE A 130 -35.03 -26.49 -35.27
N LYS A 131 -33.81 -27.02 -35.25
CA LYS A 131 -33.36 -28.04 -36.20
C LYS A 131 -34.14 -29.34 -36.08
N LYS A 132 -34.54 -29.73 -34.86
CA LYS A 132 -35.31 -30.95 -34.59
C LYS A 132 -36.75 -30.87 -35.07
N TYR A 133 -37.34 -29.68 -35.03
CA TYR A 133 -38.74 -29.47 -35.43
C TYR A 133 -38.92 -28.89 -36.84
N GLY A 134 -37.81 -28.79 -37.60
CA GLY A 134 -37.89 -28.42 -39.05
C GLY A 134 -38.47 -27.06 -39.32
N LEU A 135 -38.23 -26.07 -38.46
CA LEU A 135 -38.74 -24.72 -38.59
C LEU A 135 -37.89 -23.83 -39.54
N PHE A 136 -37.08 -24.44 -40.40
CA PHE A 136 -36.40 -23.90 -41.56
C PHE A 136 -36.35 -24.93 -42.67
#